data_0d08ef8792a3dc2db24b34bc5ed117e9
#
_entry.id   0d08ef8792a3dc2db24b34bc5ed117e9
#
_cell.length_a   1.000
_cell.length_b   1.000
_cell.length_c   1.000
_cell.angle_alpha   90.00
_cell.angle_beta   90.00
_cell.angle_gamma   90.00
#
_symmetry.space_group_name_H-M   'P 1'
#
loop_
_entity.id
_entity.type
_entity.pdbx_description
1 polymer ?
#
loop_
_entity_poly.entity_id
_entity_poly.type
_entity_poly.pdbx_seq_one_letter_code
_entity_poly.pdbx_strand_id
1 'polypeptide(L)'
;KNADLLIVGEAPGDYEDEKGKPFVGKAGKLLDKILKAIGLSRNKNVYITNILKCKTPNNRDPLLSEINNCNSYLLKQIELIKPKIIIALGKVSGKSLLNKDLSLNDMRSHLREFNSIPLKVTYHPISLLNDSSLKKNAWEDFQVVRDFLNRS
;
A
#
# COMPACT_ATOMS: atom_id res chain seq x y z
N LYS A 1 1.30 -6.66 17.15
CA LYS A 1 1.99 -7.61 16.29
C LYS A 1 2.91 -6.86 15.33
N ASN A 2 4.19 -7.16 15.40
CA ASN A 2 5.20 -6.44 14.63
C ASN A 2 5.32 -6.98 13.21
N ALA A 3 5.55 -6.08 12.25
CA ALA A 3 5.92 -6.43 10.88
C ALA A 3 6.93 -5.41 10.40
N ASP A 4 7.88 -5.84 9.61
CA ASP A 4 8.90 -4.92 9.08
C ASP A 4 8.33 -4.03 7.97
N LEU A 5 7.38 -4.56 7.20
CA LEU A 5 6.76 -3.84 6.09
C LEU A 5 5.26 -3.70 6.31
N LEU A 6 4.76 -2.49 6.20
CA LEU A 6 3.33 -2.20 6.17
C LEU A 6 2.94 -1.75 4.77
N ILE A 7 1.97 -2.42 4.17
CA ILE A 7 1.45 -2.06 2.85
C ILE A 7 0.06 -1.46 3.05
N VAL A 8 -0.13 -0.25 2.50
CA VAL A 8 -1.39 0.49 2.63
C VAL A 8 -2.00 0.65 1.25
N GLY A 9 -3.16 0.03 1.05
CA GLY A 9 -3.95 0.18 -0.16
C GLY A 9 -5.04 1.22 0.02
N GLU A 10 -5.94 1.32 -0.96
CA GLU A 10 -6.99 2.32 -0.98
C GLU A 10 -8.23 1.85 -0.24
N ALA A 11 -8.94 0.89 -0.81
CA ALA A 11 -10.15 0.31 -0.23
C ALA A 11 -10.29 -1.10 -0.76
N PRO A 12 -10.97 -2.01 -0.04
CA PRO A 12 -11.18 -3.36 -0.54
C PRO A 12 -12.09 -3.36 -1.78
N GLY A 13 -11.81 -4.26 -2.73
CA GLY A 13 -12.70 -4.52 -3.85
C GLY A 13 -13.84 -5.44 -3.41
N ASP A 14 -14.68 -5.85 -4.37
CA ASP A 14 -15.82 -6.73 -4.07
C ASP A 14 -15.38 -8.03 -3.39
N TYR A 15 -14.35 -8.66 -3.92
CA TYR A 15 -13.88 -9.94 -3.40
C TYR A 15 -13.30 -9.80 -1.99
N GLU A 16 -12.53 -8.74 -1.76
CA GLU A 16 -11.95 -8.49 -0.44
C GLU A 16 -13.00 -8.15 0.60
N ASP A 17 -14.04 -7.41 0.20
CA ASP A 17 -15.14 -7.04 1.10
C ASP A 17 -15.89 -8.31 1.54
N GLU A 18 -16.15 -9.23 0.61
CA GLU A 18 -16.79 -10.51 0.91
C GLU A 18 -15.94 -11.37 1.83
N LYS A 19 -14.64 -11.46 1.59
CA LYS A 19 -13.73 -12.30 2.38
C LYS A 19 -13.31 -11.69 3.69
N GLY A 20 -13.48 -10.39 3.85
CA GLY A 20 -13.01 -9.68 5.03
C GLY A 20 -11.51 -9.55 5.12
N LYS A 21 -10.78 -9.75 4.02
CA LYS A 21 -9.32 -9.68 3.96
C LYS A 21 -8.86 -8.72 2.86
N PRO A 22 -7.79 -7.94 3.08
CA PRO A 22 -7.27 -7.06 2.03
C PRO A 22 -6.52 -7.85 0.96
N PHE A 23 -6.68 -7.42 -0.28
CA PHE A 23 -5.89 -7.92 -1.42
C PHE A 23 -5.91 -9.44 -1.57
N VAL A 24 -7.10 -10.02 -1.74
CA VAL A 24 -7.24 -11.47 -1.99
C VAL A 24 -7.75 -11.81 -3.40
N GLY A 25 -8.10 -10.80 -4.23
CA GLY A 25 -8.47 -11.00 -5.63
C GLY A 25 -7.25 -11.06 -6.54
N LYS A 26 -7.46 -10.79 -7.85
CA LYS A 26 -6.36 -10.81 -8.83
C LYS A 26 -5.24 -9.85 -8.47
N ALA A 27 -5.59 -8.65 -8.03
CA ALA A 27 -4.61 -7.65 -7.60
C ALA A 27 -3.81 -8.16 -6.40
N GLY A 28 -4.48 -8.83 -5.47
CA GLY A 28 -3.81 -9.42 -4.31
C GLY A 28 -2.86 -10.52 -4.67
N LYS A 29 -3.24 -11.36 -5.64
CA LYS A 29 -2.36 -12.43 -6.11
C LYS A 29 -1.12 -11.88 -6.79
N LEU A 30 -1.26 -10.79 -7.55
CA LEU A 30 -0.12 -10.12 -8.16
C LEU A 30 0.79 -9.54 -7.10
N LEU A 31 0.22 -8.90 -6.08
CA LEU A 31 1.00 -8.36 -4.96
C LEU A 31 1.78 -9.47 -4.26
N ASP A 32 1.15 -10.62 -4.03
CA ASP A 32 1.83 -11.77 -3.41
C ASP A 32 3.03 -12.22 -4.24
N LYS A 33 2.90 -12.24 -5.56
CA LYS A 33 4.02 -12.59 -6.45
C LYS A 33 5.16 -11.58 -6.36
N ILE A 34 4.83 -10.30 -6.30
CA ILE A 34 5.83 -9.23 -6.17
C ILE A 34 6.57 -9.38 -4.83
N LEU A 35 5.85 -9.60 -3.75
CA LEU A 35 6.45 -9.77 -2.43
C LEU A 35 7.37 -10.97 -2.41
N LYS A 36 6.94 -12.09 -2.99
CA LYS A 36 7.76 -13.29 -3.07
C LYS A 36 9.07 -13.02 -3.82
N ALA A 37 9.00 -12.24 -4.88
CA ALA A 37 10.17 -11.91 -5.68
C ALA A 37 11.22 -11.09 -4.92
N ILE A 38 10.81 -10.36 -3.87
CA ILE A 38 11.75 -9.63 -3.01
C ILE A 38 12.00 -10.34 -1.68
N GLY A 39 11.61 -11.60 -1.58
CA GLY A 39 11.89 -12.43 -0.40
C GLY A 39 10.93 -12.26 0.75
N LEU A 40 9.74 -11.73 0.49
CA LEU A 40 8.72 -11.49 1.53
C LEU A 40 7.43 -12.23 1.24
N SER A 41 6.56 -12.33 2.23
CA SER A 41 5.20 -12.83 2.05
C SER A 41 4.27 -12.13 3.03
N ARG A 42 2.97 -12.05 2.68
CA ARG A 42 2.00 -11.40 3.58
C ARG A 42 1.84 -12.12 4.92
N ASN A 43 2.29 -13.35 5.00
CA ASN A 43 2.18 -14.15 6.23
C ASN A 43 3.43 -14.04 7.10
N LYS A 44 4.47 -13.34 6.64
CA LYS A 44 5.74 -13.26 7.35
C LYS A 44 6.35 -11.88 7.20
N ASN A 45 6.36 -11.11 8.28
CA ASN A 45 6.95 -9.78 8.36
C ASN A 45 6.27 -8.72 7.48
N VAL A 46 5.08 -9.00 6.96
CA VAL A 46 4.33 -8.06 6.14
C VAL A 46 2.93 -7.94 6.69
N TYR A 47 2.45 -6.71 6.85
CA TYR A 47 1.07 -6.44 7.21
C TYR A 47 0.44 -5.60 6.10
N ILE A 48 -0.75 -5.99 5.66
CA ILE A 48 -1.46 -5.30 4.58
C ILE A 48 -2.76 -4.72 5.14
N THR A 49 -3.00 -3.45 4.85
CA THR A 49 -4.24 -2.78 5.23
C THR A 49 -4.66 -1.81 4.13
N ASN A 50 -5.79 -1.14 4.31
CA ASN A 50 -6.29 -0.15 3.38
C ASN A 50 -6.54 1.17 4.10
N ILE A 51 -6.51 2.27 3.36
CA ILE A 51 -6.90 3.58 3.88
C ILE A 51 -8.35 3.53 4.37
N LEU A 52 -9.23 2.90 3.57
CA LEU A 52 -10.61 2.63 3.97
C LEU A 52 -10.77 1.15 4.30
N LYS A 53 -11.52 0.83 5.33
CA LYS A 53 -11.78 -0.56 5.72
C LYS A 53 -12.94 -1.18 4.93
N CYS A 54 -13.81 -0.35 4.36
CA CYS A 54 -14.97 -0.81 3.61
C CYS A 54 -14.89 -0.35 2.16
N LYS A 55 -15.46 -1.16 1.28
CA LYS A 55 -15.55 -0.82 -0.14
C LYS A 55 -16.41 0.44 -0.33
N THR A 56 -15.95 1.34 -1.20
CA THR A 56 -16.75 2.50 -1.59
C THR A 56 -17.82 2.09 -2.61
N PRO A 57 -18.98 2.77 -2.63
CA PRO A 57 -20.02 2.49 -3.63
C PRO A 57 -19.46 2.62 -5.06
N ASN A 58 -19.77 1.63 -5.91
CA ASN A 58 -19.37 1.62 -7.32
C ASN A 58 -17.85 1.74 -7.54
N ASN A 59 -17.05 1.35 -6.55
CA ASN A 59 -15.58 1.43 -6.61
C ASN A 59 -15.06 2.82 -6.97
N ARG A 60 -15.82 3.87 -6.62
CA ARG A 60 -15.37 5.24 -6.83
C ARG A 60 -14.21 5.60 -5.89
N ASP A 61 -13.50 6.68 -6.20
CA ASP A 61 -12.48 7.19 -5.30
C ASP A 61 -13.10 7.58 -3.96
N PRO A 62 -12.41 7.33 -2.84
CA PRO A 62 -12.93 7.70 -1.53
C PRO A 62 -13.13 9.20 -1.38
N LEU A 63 -14.20 9.60 -0.70
CA LEU A 63 -14.40 10.98 -0.32
C LEU A 63 -13.48 11.33 0.86
N LEU A 64 -13.15 12.60 0.98
CA LEU A 64 -12.28 13.06 2.07
C LEU A 64 -12.84 12.66 3.44
N SER A 65 -14.16 12.76 3.64
CA SER A 65 -14.78 12.34 4.90
C SER A 65 -14.58 10.86 5.18
N GLU A 66 -14.62 10.02 4.15
CA GLU A 66 -14.39 8.57 4.30
C GLU A 66 -12.95 8.29 4.69
N ILE A 67 -12.00 8.99 4.07
CA ILE A 67 -10.58 8.85 4.42
C ILE A 67 -10.34 9.28 5.87
N ASN A 68 -10.90 10.42 6.27
CA ASN A 68 -10.70 10.94 7.62
C ASN A 68 -11.26 10.00 8.69
N ASN A 69 -12.39 9.35 8.40
CA ASN A 69 -12.99 8.40 9.35
C ASN A 69 -12.10 7.18 9.59
N CYS A 70 -11.25 6.82 8.63
CA CYS A 70 -10.38 5.65 8.74
C CYS A 70 -8.96 5.98 9.19
N ASN A 71 -8.55 7.26 9.16
CA ASN A 71 -7.18 7.64 9.50
C ASN A 71 -6.78 7.31 10.94
N SER A 72 -7.68 7.50 11.89
CA SER A 72 -7.37 7.19 13.29
C SER A 72 -7.11 5.71 13.48
N TYR A 73 -7.84 4.85 12.75
CA TYR A 73 -7.64 3.41 12.78
C TYR A 73 -6.28 3.04 12.22
N LEU A 74 -5.92 3.64 11.07
CA LEU A 74 -4.62 3.39 10.44
C LEU A 74 -3.47 3.82 11.34
N LEU A 75 -3.57 4.98 11.98
CA LEU A 75 -2.54 5.46 12.91
C LEU A 75 -2.34 4.49 14.07
N LYS A 76 -3.43 3.94 14.61
CA LYS A 76 -3.34 2.93 15.68
C LYS A 76 -2.64 1.67 15.20
N GLN A 77 -2.94 1.22 13.98
CA GLN A 77 -2.28 0.05 13.40
C GLN A 77 -0.77 0.28 13.27
N ILE A 78 -0.38 1.46 12.80
CA ILE A 78 1.04 1.81 12.65
C ILE A 78 1.74 1.80 14.00
N GLU A 79 1.10 2.35 15.04
CA GLU A 79 1.66 2.35 16.39
C GLU A 79 1.87 0.94 16.94
N LEU A 80 0.93 0.03 16.65
CA LEU A 80 1.00 -1.36 17.13
C LEU A 80 2.00 -2.20 16.33
N ILE A 81 2.06 -2.00 15.03
CA ILE A 81 2.89 -2.80 14.13
C ILE A 81 4.33 -2.35 14.16
N LYS A 82 4.57 -1.05 14.27
CA LYS A 82 5.91 -0.43 14.27
C LYS A 82 6.74 -0.88 13.06
N PRO A 83 6.24 -0.62 11.84
CA PRO A 83 6.96 -1.06 10.65
C PRO A 83 8.26 -0.28 10.46
N LYS A 84 9.22 -0.89 9.78
CA LYS A 84 10.46 -0.21 9.39
C LYS A 84 10.26 0.66 8.16
N ILE A 85 9.33 0.27 7.29
CA ILE A 85 9.02 1.01 6.08
C ILE A 85 7.56 0.76 5.71
N ILE A 86 6.94 1.78 5.07
CA ILE A 86 5.56 1.72 4.60
C ILE A 86 5.56 1.81 3.07
N ILE A 87 4.73 0.99 2.43
CA ILE A 87 4.43 1.13 1.00
C ILE A 87 3.01 1.63 0.86
N ALA A 88 2.81 2.72 0.12
CA ALA A 88 1.49 3.20 -0.26
C ALA A 88 1.21 2.78 -1.70
N LEU A 89 0.12 2.04 -1.90
CA LEU A 89 -0.27 1.54 -3.21
C LEU A 89 -1.28 2.47 -3.86
N GLY A 90 -0.82 3.20 -4.88
CA GLY A 90 -1.66 4.05 -5.68
C GLY A 90 -1.77 5.48 -5.21
N LYS A 91 -2.40 6.30 -6.06
CA LYS A 91 -2.46 7.74 -5.88
C LYS A 91 -3.21 8.17 -4.62
N VAL A 92 -4.35 7.52 -4.35
CA VAL A 92 -5.19 7.89 -3.20
C VAL A 92 -4.46 7.62 -1.89
N SER A 93 -3.85 6.44 -1.76
CA SER A 93 -3.07 6.09 -0.57
C SER A 93 -1.91 7.06 -0.36
N GLY A 94 -1.17 7.36 -1.45
CA GLY A 94 -0.05 8.28 -1.38
C GLY A 94 -0.46 9.69 -0.96
N LYS A 95 -1.50 10.23 -1.58
CA LYS A 95 -2.01 11.57 -1.24
C LYS A 95 -2.48 11.64 0.21
N SER A 96 -3.16 10.60 0.67
CA SER A 96 -3.68 10.56 2.03
C SER A 96 -2.56 10.56 3.06
N LEU A 97 -1.55 9.71 2.85
CA LEU A 97 -0.44 9.61 3.81
C LEU A 97 0.49 10.82 3.75
N LEU A 98 0.73 11.37 2.56
CA LEU A 98 1.59 12.54 2.42
C LEU A 98 0.86 13.85 2.73
N ASN A 99 -0.47 13.82 2.71
CA ASN A 99 -1.32 15.02 2.87
C ASN A 99 -0.94 16.10 1.86
N LYS A 100 -0.71 15.69 0.61
CA LYS A 100 -0.33 16.58 -0.50
C LYS A 100 -1.01 16.14 -1.78
N ASP A 101 -1.37 17.10 -2.62
CA ASP A 101 -1.97 16.84 -3.92
C ASP A 101 -0.88 16.76 -4.98
N LEU A 102 -0.20 15.62 -5.05
CA LEU A 102 0.87 15.36 -6.00
C LEU A 102 0.44 14.29 -6.99
N SER A 103 1.06 14.28 -8.17
CA SER A 103 0.88 13.19 -9.13
C SER A 103 1.54 11.91 -8.58
N LEU A 104 1.11 10.77 -9.09
CA LEU A 104 1.72 9.50 -8.70
C LEU A 104 3.21 9.48 -9.04
N ASN A 105 3.59 9.98 -10.22
CA ASN A 105 5.00 10.02 -10.61
C ASN A 105 5.83 10.89 -9.68
N ASP A 106 5.28 12.01 -9.25
CA ASP A 106 5.99 12.90 -8.31
C ASP A 106 6.17 12.21 -6.95
N MET A 107 5.12 11.52 -6.48
CA MET A 107 5.21 10.80 -5.20
C MET A 107 6.19 9.64 -5.26
N ARG A 108 6.31 8.97 -6.42
CA ARG A 108 7.23 7.85 -6.61
C ARG A 108 8.69 8.29 -6.75
N SER A 109 8.94 9.56 -7.06
CA SER A 109 10.26 10.02 -7.47
C SER A 109 11.36 9.80 -6.42
N HIS A 110 11.02 9.77 -5.14
CA HIS A 110 11.98 9.51 -4.08
C HIS A 110 11.30 8.96 -2.85
N LEU A 111 12.10 8.42 -1.94
CA LEU A 111 11.62 7.89 -0.66
C LEU A 111 11.12 9.04 0.20
N ARG A 112 9.97 8.86 0.84
CA ARG A 112 9.31 9.86 1.66
C ARG A 112 9.20 9.39 3.11
N GLU A 113 8.48 10.12 3.95
CA GLU A 113 8.27 9.76 5.35
C GLU A 113 6.83 9.97 5.78
N PHE A 114 6.38 9.13 6.69
CA PHE A 114 5.12 9.29 7.39
C PHE A 114 5.37 9.00 8.88
N ASN A 115 5.18 10.01 9.74
CA ASN A 115 5.47 9.91 11.19
C ASN A 115 6.88 9.36 11.43
N SER A 116 7.85 9.87 10.72
CA SER A 116 9.26 9.49 10.78
C SER A 116 9.57 8.08 10.27
N ILE A 117 8.58 7.39 9.70
CA ILE A 117 8.79 6.08 9.09
C ILE A 117 8.97 6.27 7.58
N PRO A 118 10.01 5.69 6.97
CA PRO A 118 10.19 5.78 5.52
C PRO A 118 8.97 5.28 4.78
N LEU A 119 8.57 6.00 3.74
CA LEU A 119 7.37 5.72 2.96
C LEU A 119 7.72 5.72 1.47
N LYS A 120 7.42 4.60 0.81
CA LYS A 120 7.56 4.47 -0.65
C LYS A 120 6.18 4.41 -1.27
N VAL A 121 5.91 5.30 -2.23
CA VAL A 121 4.67 5.28 -3.01
C VAL A 121 4.95 4.55 -4.32
N THR A 122 4.04 3.68 -4.71
CA THR A 122 4.15 2.94 -5.97
C THR A 122 2.76 2.72 -6.58
N TYR A 123 2.71 2.01 -7.70
CA TYR A 123 1.46 1.73 -8.39
C TYR A 123 0.58 0.77 -7.60
N HIS A 124 -0.74 0.96 -7.68
CA HIS A 124 -1.67 -0.04 -7.20
C HIS A 124 -1.60 -1.27 -8.12
N PRO A 125 -1.66 -2.49 -7.58
CA PRO A 125 -1.62 -3.69 -8.43
C PRO A 125 -2.68 -3.73 -9.52
N ILE A 126 -3.85 -3.13 -9.32
CA ILE A 126 -4.88 -3.03 -10.35
C ILE A 126 -4.35 -2.30 -11.59
N SER A 127 -3.57 -1.23 -11.38
CA SER A 127 -2.97 -0.50 -12.50
C SER A 127 -2.02 -1.38 -13.31
N LEU A 128 -1.30 -2.27 -12.65
CA LEU A 128 -0.38 -3.21 -13.30
C LEU A 128 -1.13 -4.28 -14.10
N LEU A 129 -2.31 -4.68 -13.63
CA LEU A 129 -3.17 -5.62 -14.37
C LEU A 129 -3.74 -4.96 -15.63
N ASN A 130 -4.06 -3.67 -15.56
CA ASN A 130 -4.63 -2.93 -16.68
C ASN A 130 -3.57 -2.48 -17.69
N ASP A 131 -2.34 -2.24 -17.23
CA ASP A 131 -1.24 -1.79 -18.08
C ASP A 131 0.05 -2.46 -17.63
N SER A 132 0.39 -3.58 -18.27
CA SER A 132 1.55 -4.38 -17.91
C SER A 132 2.89 -3.66 -18.16
N SER A 133 2.89 -2.58 -18.96
CA SER A 133 4.11 -1.82 -19.19
C SER A 133 4.60 -1.12 -17.91
N LEU A 134 3.73 -0.94 -16.93
CA LEU A 134 4.09 -0.32 -15.64
C LEU A 134 4.81 -1.28 -14.69
N LYS A 135 4.82 -2.59 -14.98
CA LYS A 135 5.40 -3.58 -14.07
C LYS A 135 6.89 -3.35 -13.82
N LYS A 136 7.63 -2.91 -14.83
CA LYS A 136 9.05 -2.61 -14.66
C LYS A 136 9.26 -1.51 -13.63
N ASN A 137 8.48 -0.43 -13.72
CA ASN A 137 8.58 0.68 -12.79
C ASN A 137 8.19 0.27 -11.38
N ALA A 138 7.12 -0.51 -11.24
CA ALA A 138 6.70 -1.03 -9.95
C ALA A 138 7.78 -1.93 -9.35
N TRP A 139 8.41 -2.77 -10.17
CA TRP A 139 9.50 -3.63 -9.72
C TRP A 139 10.65 -2.81 -9.15
N GLU A 140 11.03 -1.72 -9.83
CA GLU A 140 12.06 -0.82 -9.34
C GLU A 140 11.70 -0.25 -7.96
N ASP A 141 10.44 0.13 -7.77
CA ASP A 141 9.96 0.64 -6.49
C ASP A 141 10.09 -0.40 -5.38
N PHE A 142 9.69 -1.64 -5.65
CA PHE A 142 9.78 -2.71 -4.66
C PHE A 142 11.24 -3.11 -4.38
N GLN A 143 12.13 -2.96 -5.35
CA GLN A 143 13.57 -3.19 -5.11
C GLN A 143 14.14 -2.16 -4.14
N VAL A 144 13.68 -0.91 -4.19
CA VAL A 144 14.08 0.11 -3.22
C VAL A 144 13.70 -0.33 -1.81
N VAL A 145 12.48 -0.86 -1.64
CA VAL A 145 12.01 -1.37 -0.35
C VAL A 145 12.86 -2.55 0.11
N ARG A 146 13.11 -3.50 -0.79
CA ARG A 146 13.96 -4.67 -0.47
C ARG A 146 15.34 -4.23 0.01
N ASP A 147 15.97 -3.31 -0.72
CA ASP A 147 17.30 -2.85 -0.38
C ASP A 147 17.31 -2.12 0.96
N PHE A 148 16.27 -1.33 1.23
CA PHE A 148 16.13 -0.68 2.54
C PHE A 148 16.06 -1.69 3.67
N LEU A 149 15.23 -2.72 3.53
CA LEU A 149 15.08 -3.74 4.57
C LEU A 149 16.35 -4.54 4.77
N ASN A 150 17.10 -4.79 3.70
CA ASN A 150 18.35 -5.56 3.78
C ASN A 150 19.46 -4.76 4.47
N ARG A 151 19.37 -3.43 4.49
CA ARG A 151 20.37 -2.59 5.15
C ARG A 151 20.03 -2.29 6.62
N SER A 152 18.82 -2.60 7.04
CA SER A 152 18.39 -2.28 8.41
C SER A 152 18.51 -3.45 9.37
#